data_6edc4263f4ff5b21231111049d25270f
#
_entry.id   6edc4263f4ff5b21231111049d25270f
#
_cell.length_a   1.000
_cell.length_b   1.000
_cell.length_c   1.000
_cell.angle_alpha   90.00
_cell.angle_beta   90.00
_cell.angle_gamma   90.00
#
_symmetry.space_group_name_H-M   'P 1'
#
loop_
_entity.id
_entity.type
_entity.pdbx_description
1 polymer ?
#
loop_
_entity_poly.entity_id
_entity_poly.type
_entity_poly.pdbx_seq_one_letter_code
_entity_poly.pdbx_strand_id
1 'polypeptide(L)'
;MINLLLVFLLTAGKGPLIACTIPPITSLVEAVGGNEFEYVTVLPAGANPHTYEPSPKQLLEAGSSRLMFAAGLGIDSWAVKFKTGGRRIAELGKSLKEEGARIRNPHFWLNPQLGRRSLFVIALELSRIKPEKWDYFYERACEYSKKIDSMVIHEKSRIERLKNRRVIVYHDAWEDFAEAFGLEVIDIIAKNPALEPTFQEIKGVIEKGKENGVKAVLREKPFPGKLPETVASEIGAKAVEVDPLFSGDYIEGLRANLLKIEEALK
;
A
#
# COMPACT_ATOMS: atom_id res chain seq x y z
N MET A 1 47.03 31.60 -29.24
CA MET A 1 45.56 31.66 -29.01
C MET A 1 45.12 30.31 -28.48
N ILE A 2 44.94 30.21 -27.18
CA ILE A 2 44.52 28.95 -26.50
C ILE A 2 43.00 29.01 -26.42
N ASN A 3 42.36 28.11 -27.15
CA ASN A 3 40.91 27.92 -27.16
C ASN A 3 40.51 27.22 -25.87
N LEU A 4 39.99 27.96 -24.89
CA LEU A 4 39.46 27.44 -23.63
C LEU A 4 38.08 26.86 -23.90
N LEU A 5 38.00 25.55 -24.12
CA LEU A 5 36.72 24.82 -24.23
C LEU A 5 36.11 24.77 -22.83
N LEU A 6 35.14 25.64 -22.57
CA LEU A 6 34.33 25.64 -21.33
C LEU A 6 33.40 24.40 -21.39
N VAL A 7 33.82 23.30 -20.76
CA VAL A 7 32.94 22.14 -20.53
C VAL A 7 31.96 22.56 -19.45
N PHE A 8 30.75 22.96 -19.84
CA PHE A 8 29.62 23.01 -18.93
C PHE A 8 29.29 21.59 -18.50
N LEU A 9 29.81 21.17 -17.33
CA LEU A 9 29.22 20.08 -16.58
C LEU A 9 27.81 20.53 -16.17
N LEU A 10 26.81 20.14 -16.97
CA LEU A 10 25.42 20.12 -16.53
C LEU A 10 25.35 19.15 -15.35
N THR A 11 25.45 19.67 -14.14
CA THR A 11 24.91 18.97 -12.99
C THR A 11 23.42 18.82 -13.28
N ALA A 12 22.97 17.62 -13.62
CA ALA A 12 21.57 17.31 -13.71
C ALA A 12 20.96 17.71 -12.34
N GLY A 13 20.29 18.84 -12.31
CA GLY A 13 19.61 19.33 -11.11
C GLY A 13 18.61 18.25 -10.71
N LYS A 14 18.63 17.88 -9.44
CA LYS A 14 17.63 16.99 -8.88
C LYS A 14 16.24 17.50 -9.24
N GLY A 15 15.36 16.63 -9.69
CA GLY A 15 14.00 17.01 -10.08
C GLY A 15 13.21 17.59 -8.90
N PRO A 16 12.01 18.17 -9.15
CA PRO A 16 11.14 18.62 -8.09
C PRO A 16 10.83 17.51 -7.07
N LEU A 17 10.79 17.84 -5.78
CA LEU A 17 10.46 16.87 -4.74
C LEU A 17 8.96 16.55 -4.75
N ILE A 18 8.63 15.27 -4.71
CA ILE A 18 7.30 14.72 -4.50
C ILE A 18 7.29 14.03 -3.14
N ALA A 19 6.32 14.37 -2.30
CA ALA A 19 6.11 13.69 -1.02
C ALA A 19 4.98 12.66 -1.16
N CYS A 20 5.12 11.54 -0.46
CA CYS A 20 4.08 10.52 -0.37
C CYS A 20 3.86 10.17 1.11
N THR A 21 2.63 9.88 1.49
CA THR A 21 2.32 9.62 2.90
C THR A 21 2.85 8.28 3.39
N ILE A 22 2.70 7.22 2.60
CA ILE A 22 3.02 5.83 2.97
C ILE A 22 3.87 5.14 1.88
N PRO A 23 4.69 4.13 2.25
CA PRO A 23 5.62 3.49 1.31
C PRO A 23 4.96 2.89 0.06
N PRO A 24 3.81 2.16 0.13
CA PRO A 24 3.18 1.63 -1.09
C PRO A 24 2.76 2.71 -2.10
N ILE A 25 2.33 3.88 -1.61
CA ILE A 25 2.00 5.02 -2.48
C ILE A 25 3.27 5.59 -3.10
N THR A 26 4.37 5.70 -2.33
CA THR A 26 5.66 6.13 -2.87
C THR A 26 6.07 5.25 -4.04
N SER A 27 5.99 3.92 -3.88
CA SER A 27 6.36 2.97 -4.93
C SER A 27 5.53 3.14 -6.22
N LEU A 28 4.20 3.31 -6.09
CA LEU A 28 3.35 3.57 -7.25
C LEU A 28 3.70 4.90 -7.95
N VAL A 29 4.02 5.94 -7.17
CA VAL A 29 4.40 7.26 -7.70
C VAL A 29 5.76 7.19 -8.41
N GLU A 30 6.75 6.49 -7.84
CA GLU A 30 8.05 6.24 -8.45
C GLU A 30 7.94 5.43 -9.74
N ALA A 31 7.06 4.41 -9.76
CA ALA A 31 6.81 3.60 -10.94
C ALA A 31 6.35 4.44 -12.14
N VAL A 32 5.56 5.48 -11.90
CA VAL A 32 5.06 6.39 -12.94
C VAL A 32 6.03 7.54 -13.21
N GLY A 33 6.51 8.22 -12.16
CA GLY A 33 7.31 9.43 -12.29
C GLY A 33 8.76 9.19 -12.71
N GLY A 34 9.29 7.99 -12.46
CA GLY A 34 10.67 7.62 -12.82
C GLY A 34 11.71 8.57 -12.25
N ASN A 35 12.67 8.95 -13.06
CA ASN A 35 13.77 9.84 -12.66
C ASN A 35 13.46 11.34 -12.83
N GLU A 36 12.21 11.68 -13.13
CA GLU A 36 11.80 13.08 -13.35
C GLU A 36 11.65 13.87 -12.03
N PHE A 37 11.60 13.17 -10.89
CA PHE A 37 11.36 13.73 -9.57
C PHE A 37 12.27 13.11 -8.51
N GLU A 38 12.43 13.79 -7.39
CA GLU A 38 12.87 13.20 -6.13
C GLU A 38 11.66 12.80 -5.29
N TYR A 39 11.79 11.75 -4.48
CA TYR A 39 10.67 11.22 -3.72
C TYR A 39 11.02 11.12 -2.23
N VAL A 40 10.04 11.38 -1.38
CA VAL A 40 10.15 11.18 0.06
C VAL A 40 8.88 10.56 0.62
N THR A 41 9.05 9.51 1.42
CA THR A 41 7.96 8.94 2.21
C THR A 41 7.95 9.59 3.58
N VAL A 42 6.78 10.11 4.00
CA VAL A 42 6.65 10.80 5.28
C VAL A 42 6.54 9.84 6.46
N LEU A 43 5.76 8.76 6.29
CA LEU A 43 5.58 7.75 7.34
C LEU A 43 6.87 6.96 7.55
N PRO A 44 7.46 6.95 8.76
CA PRO A 44 8.64 6.13 9.03
C PRO A 44 8.29 4.64 9.07
N ALA A 45 9.29 3.79 8.83
CA ALA A 45 9.13 2.35 8.91
C ALA A 45 8.58 1.91 10.27
N GLY A 46 7.58 1.03 10.26
CA GLY A 46 6.96 0.47 11.47
C GLY A 46 5.95 1.38 12.18
N ALA A 47 5.73 2.62 11.69
CA ALA A 47 4.70 3.49 12.25
C ALA A 47 3.31 3.10 11.73
N ASN A 48 2.28 3.35 12.57
CA ASN A 48 0.88 3.14 12.20
C ASN A 48 0.32 4.40 11.51
N PRO A 49 -0.12 4.34 10.24
CA PRO A 49 -0.61 5.50 9.51
C PRO A 49 -1.87 6.13 10.10
N HIS A 50 -2.70 5.34 10.81
CA HIS A 50 -3.95 5.83 11.39
C HIS A 50 -3.73 6.77 12.59
N THR A 51 -2.63 6.59 13.32
CA THR A 51 -2.35 7.33 14.56
C THR A 51 -1.08 8.16 14.49
N TYR A 52 -0.44 8.19 13.32
CA TYR A 52 0.82 8.89 13.13
C TYR A 52 0.66 10.41 13.23
N GLU A 53 1.64 11.05 13.84
CA GLU A 53 1.77 12.49 13.94
C GLU A 53 3.15 12.93 13.41
N PRO A 54 3.20 13.68 12.29
CA PRO A 54 4.46 14.16 11.73
C PRO A 54 5.18 15.12 12.68
N SER A 55 6.49 14.94 12.84
CA SER A 55 7.33 15.87 13.58
C SER A 55 7.50 17.21 12.84
N PRO A 56 7.84 18.32 13.54
CA PRO A 56 8.14 19.60 12.89
C PRO A 56 9.21 19.50 11.79
N LYS A 57 10.22 18.66 11.97
CA LYS A 57 11.26 18.39 10.97
C LYS A 57 10.66 17.81 9.69
N GLN A 58 9.83 16.79 9.81
CA GLN A 58 9.17 16.16 8.66
C GLN A 58 8.19 17.12 7.96
N LEU A 59 7.49 17.97 8.74
CA LEU A 59 6.64 19.03 8.17
C LEU A 59 7.46 20.02 7.32
N LEU A 60 8.68 20.33 7.71
CA LEU A 60 9.58 21.20 6.94
C LEU A 60 10.13 20.47 5.70
N GLU A 61 10.63 19.24 5.84
CA GLU A 61 11.24 18.46 4.76
C GLU A 61 10.24 18.12 3.66
N ALA A 62 9.15 17.44 4.00
CA ALA A 62 8.09 17.15 3.03
C ALA A 62 7.31 18.40 2.64
N GLY A 63 7.36 19.41 3.49
CA GLY A 63 6.80 20.73 3.25
C GLY A 63 7.43 21.47 2.07
N SER A 64 8.61 21.14 1.59
CA SER A 64 9.24 21.68 0.39
C SER A 64 8.77 21.01 -0.91
N SER A 65 8.00 19.92 -0.83
CA SER A 65 7.52 19.18 -2.00
C SER A 65 6.60 20.00 -2.89
N ARG A 66 6.65 19.75 -4.20
CA ARG A 66 5.78 20.39 -5.18
C ARG A 66 4.35 19.85 -5.14
N LEU A 67 4.21 18.57 -4.78
CA LEU A 67 2.96 17.84 -4.67
C LEU A 67 3.13 16.77 -3.59
N MET A 68 2.06 16.49 -2.86
CA MET A 68 1.99 15.34 -1.97
C MET A 68 0.92 14.36 -2.46
N PHE A 69 1.27 13.09 -2.53
CA PHE A 69 0.30 12.01 -2.71
C PHE A 69 -0.05 11.41 -1.36
N ALA A 70 -1.34 11.33 -1.07
CA ALA A 70 -1.89 10.71 0.11
C ALA A 70 -2.76 9.50 -0.28
N ALA A 71 -2.80 8.48 0.58
CA ALA A 71 -3.78 7.42 0.42
C ALA A 71 -5.19 7.98 0.53
N GLY A 72 -5.43 8.85 1.51
CA GLY A 72 -6.74 9.44 1.78
C GLY A 72 -7.66 8.48 2.52
N LEU A 73 -8.98 8.73 2.43
CA LEU A 73 -10.02 7.89 3.04
C LEU A 73 -9.86 7.69 4.56
N GLY A 74 -9.19 8.61 5.24
CA GLY A 74 -9.01 8.59 6.70
C GLY A 74 -7.74 7.90 7.20
N ILE A 75 -7.01 7.18 6.34
CA ILE A 75 -5.78 6.46 6.72
C ILE A 75 -4.70 7.41 7.22
N ASP A 76 -4.45 8.47 6.46
CA ASP A 76 -3.37 9.42 6.65
C ASP A 76 -3.91 10.84 6.80
N SER A 77 -4.94 11.00 7.64
CA SER A 77 -5.62 12.29 7.89
C SER A 77 -4.65 13.40 8.34
N TRP A 78 -3.52 13.04 8.94
CA TRP A 78 -2.45 13.95 9.30
C TRP A 78 -1.80 14.65 8.09
N ALA A 79 -1.99 14.14 6.86
CA ALA A 79 -1.49 14.75 5.63
C ALA A 79 -2.01 16.18 5.44
N VAL A 80 -3.20 16.50 5.98
CA VAL A 80 -3.76 17.86 5.93
C VAL A 80 -2.83 18.91 6.53
N LYS A 81 -1.96 18.54 7.50
CA LYS A 81 -0.98 19.44 8.12
C LYS A 81 0.04 20.00 7.12
N PHE A 82 0.18 19.36 5.96
CA PHE A 82 1.06 19.81 4.87
C PHE A 82 0.39 20.76 3.89
N LYS A 83 -0.90 21.10 4.03
CA LYS A 83 -1.63 22.08 3.18
C LYS A 83 -1.22 23.54 3.41
N THR A 84 0.01 23.81 3.84
CA THR A 84 0.52 25.16 4.05
C THR A 84 1.05 25.74 2.74
N GLY A 85 0.85 27.05 2.51
CA GLY A 85 1.40 27.75 1.34
C GLY A 85 0.77 27.39 -0.01
N GLY A 86 -0.52 26.98 -0.04
CA GLY A 86 -1.24 26.66 -1.29
C GLY A 86 -0.85 25.32 -1.93
N ARG A 87 -0.20 24.45 -1.17
CA ARG A 87 0.29 23.16 -1.64
C ARG A 87 -0.84 22.19 -1.94
N ARG A 88 -0.72 21.48 -3.06
CA ARG A 88 -1.69 20.48 -3.47
C ARG A 88 -1.39 19.14 -2.81
N ILE A 89 -2.44 18.50 -2.30
CA ILE A 89 -2.43 17.10 -1.86
C ILE A 89 -3.38 16.34 -2.79
N ALA A 90 -2.86 15.32 -3.48
CA ALA A 90 -3.63 14.39 -4.30
C ALA A 90 -3.98 13.16 -3.45
N GLU A 91 -5.24 13.06 -3.03
CA GLU A 91 -5.77 11.93 -2.27
C GLU A 91 -6.22 10.84 -3.25
N LEU A 92 -5.39 9.80 -3.44
CA LEU A 92 -5.63 8.76 -4.45
C LEU A 92 -6.95 8.03 -4.25
N GLY A 93 -7.28 7.63 -3.02
CA GLY A 93 -8.52 6.94 -2.73
C GLY A 93 -9.76 7.80 -3.02
N LYS A 94 -9.68 9.12 -2.81
CA LYS A 94 -10.75 10.06 -3.19
C LYS A 94 -10.87 10.15 -4.70
N SER A 95 -9.77 10.35 -5.41
CA SER A 95 -9.77 10.43 -6.88
C SER A 95 -10.33 9.17 -7.52
N LEU A 96 -9.94 7.98 -7.01
CA LEU A 96 -10.49 6.71 -7.48
C LEU A 96 -12.01 6.60 -7.27
N LYS A 97 -12.55 7.09 -6.15
CA LYS A 97 -14.01 7.12 -5.92
C LYS A 97 -14.72 8.08 -6.88
N GLU A 98 -14.13 9.24 -7.14
CA GLU A 98 -14.66 10.21 -8.13
C GLU A 98 -14.68 9.63 -9.54
N GLU A 99 -13.74 8.73 -9.88
CA GLU A 99 -13.72 7.95 -11.12
C GLU A 99 -14.65 6.70 -11.10
N GLY A 100 -15.49 6.56 -10.09
CA GLY A 100 -16.46 5.48 -9.97
C GLY A 100 -15.86 4.16 -9.47
N ALA A 101 -14.68 4.14 -8.84
CA ALA A 101 -14.16 2.94 -8.22
C ALA A 101 -14.97 2.58 -6.96
N ARG A 102 -15.38 1.31 -6.86
CA ARG A 102 -15.94 0.78 -5.62
C ARG A 102 -14.79 0.45 -4.65
N ILE A 103 -14.62 1.26 -3.61
CA ILE A 103 -13.64 1.04 -2.56
C ILE A 103 -14.39 0.66 -1.29
N ARG A 104 -14.25 -0.58 -0.85
CA ARG A 104 -14.89 -1.12 0.36
C ARG A 104 -14.10 -0.77 1.61
N ASN A 105 -12.78 -0.77 1.49
CA ASN A 105 -11.84 -0.56 2.59
C ASN A 105 -10.84 0.55 2.25
N PRO A 106 -10.46 1.42 3.20
CA PRO A 106 -9.51 2.49 2.93
C PRO A 106 -8.11 2.02 2.56
N HIS A 107 -7.73 0.76 2.84
CA HIS A 107 -6.43 0.16 2.45
C HIS A 107 -6.41 -0.30 0.98
N PHE A 108 -6.97 0.52 0.09
CA PHE A 108 -7.19 0.20 -1.32
C PHE A 108 -5.91 -0.22 -2.08
N TRP A 109 -4.72 0.19 -1.64
CA TRP A 109 -3.45 -0.20 -2.27
C TRP A 109 -3.14 -1.70 -2.11
N LEU A 110 -3.78 -2.40 -1.18
CA LEU A 110 -3.68 -3.87 -1.06
C LEU A 110 -4.52 -4.58 -2.14
N ASN A 111 -5.47 -3.90 -2.77
CA ASN A 111 -6.16 -4.38 -3.95
C ASN A 111 -5.34 -4.02 -5.20
N PRO A 112 -4.73 -5.01 -5.90
CA PRO A 112 -3.89 -4.73 -7.05
C PRO A 112 -4.63 -4.03 -8.20
N GLN A 113 -5.94 -4.23 -8.34
CA GLN A 113 -6.73 -3.53 -9.38
C GLN A 113 -6.92 -2.06 -9.05
N LEU A 114 -7.09 -1.69 -7.77
CA LEU A 114 -7.15 -0.29 -7.35
C LEU A 114 -5.75 0.35 -7.41
N GLY A 115 -4.70 -0.38 -7.01
CA GLY A 115 -3.32 0.06 -7.21
C GLY A 115 -3.01 0.35 -8.68
N ARG A 116 -3.43 -0.54 -9.60
CA ARG A 116 -3.30 -0.35 -11.05
C ARG A 116 -4.03 0.90 -11.54
N ARG A 117 -5.25 1.14 -11.08
CA ARG A 117 -6.01 2.36 -11.45
C ARG A 117 -5.34 3.62 -10.94
N SER A 118 -4.72 3.57 -9.76
CA SER A 118 -3.99 4.70 -9.18
C SER A 118 -2.86 5.21 -10.06
N LEU A 119 -2.24 4.35 -10.89
CA LEU A 119 -1.16 4.75 -11.79
C LEU A 119 -1.58 5.84 -12.78
N PHE A 120 -2.82 5.79 -13.27
CA PHE A 120 -3.34 6.78 -14.23
C PHE A 120 -3.70 8.10 -13.54
N VAL A 121 -4.23 8.05 -12.32
CA VAL A 121 -4.41 9.24 -11.48
C VAL A 121 -3.06 9.91 -11.19
N ILE A 122 -2.04 9.11 -10.87
CA ILE A 122 -0.68 9.60 -10.62
C ILE A 122 -0.10 10.25 -11.87
N ALA A 123 -0.23 9.61 -13.05
CA ALA A 123 0.25 10.17 -14.31
C ALA A 123 -0.38 11.55 -14.60
N LEU A 124 -1.70 11.67 -14.38
CA LEU A 124 -2.42 12.94 -14.53
C LEU A 124 -1.92 14.01 -13.57
N GLU A 125 -1.70 13.67 -12.30
CA GLU A 125 -1.24 14.63 -11.29
C GLU A 125 0.21 15.07 -11.53
N LEU A 126 1.09 14.16 -11.95
CA LEU A 126 2.49 14.48 -12.30
C LEU A 126 2.59 15.34 -13.56
N SER A 127 1.73 15.11 -14.55
CA SER A 127 1.68 15.92 -15.78
C SER A 127 1.23 17.37 -15.54
N ARG A 128 0.55 17.65 -14.44
CA ARG A 128 0.25 19.05 -14.04
C ARG A 128 1.50 19.81 -13.59
N ILE A 129 2.54 19.11 -13.18
CA ILE A 129 3.84 19.70 -12.80
C ILE A 129 4.76 19.82 -14.03
N LYS A 130 4.76 18.79 -14.88
CA LYS A 130 5.53 18.68 -16.11
C LYS A 130 4.63 18.28 -17.29
N PRO A 131 3.84 19.24 -17.86
CA PRO A 131 2.90 18.92 -18.94
C PRO A 131 3.56 18.33 -20.18
N GLU A 132 4.79 18.72 -20.47
CA GLU A 132 5.61 18.23 -21.58
C GLU A 132 6.02 16.76 -21.45
N LYS A 133 5.81 16.18 -20.26
CA LYS A 133 6.12 14.77 -19.94
C LYS A 133 4.89 13.87 -19.84
N TRP A 134 3.73 14.31 -20.31
CA TRP A 134 2.50 13.53 -20.26
C TRP A 134 2.68 12.12 -20.86
N ASP A 135 3.19 12.03 -22.09
CA ASP A 135 3.36 10.75 -22.75
C ASP A 135 4.28 9.81 -21.98
N TYR A 136 5.39 10.34 -21.44
CA TYR A 136 6.31 9.60 -20.60
C TYR A 136 5.62 8.99 -19.36
N PHE A 137 4.83 9.77 -18.63
CA PHE A 137 4.12 9.28 -17.44
C PHE A 137 3.02 8.28 -17.80
N TYR A 138 2.30 8.55 -18.88
CA TYR A 138 1.23 7.68 -19.34
C TYR A 138 1.75 6.32 -19.82
N GLU A 139 2.82 6.29 -20.61
CA GLU A 139 3.46 5.06 -21.05
C GLU A 139 3.96 4.21 -19.88
N ARG A 140 4.62 4.84 -18.89
CA ARG A 140 5.05 4.15 -17.67
C ARG A 140 3.89 3.59 -16.86
N ALA A 141 2.80 4.35 -16.73
CA ALA A 141 1.57 3.86 -16.09
C ALA A 141 1.02 2.63 -16.82
N CYS A 142 0.97 2.66 -18.16
CA CYS A 142 0.53 1.53 -18.97
C CYS A 142 1.44 0.31 -18.82
N GLU A 143 2.77 0.48 -18.84
CA GLU A 143 3.73 -0.61 -18.68
C GLU A 143 3.63 -1.26 -17.30
N TYR A 144 3.59 -0.44 -16.24
CA TYR A 144 3.49 -0.97 -14.88
C TYR A 144 2.13 -1.61 -14.61
N SER A 145 1.05 -1.08 -15.19
CA SER A 145 -0.29 -1.67 -15.19
C SER A 145 -0.27 -3.11 -15.73
N LYS A 146 0.39 -3.34 -16.88
CA LYS A 146 0.53 -4.69 -17.47
C LYS A 146 1.32 -5.63 -16.56
N LYS A 147 2.35 -5.12 -15.86
CA LYS A 147 3.12 -5.92 -14.89
C LYS A 147 2.25 -6.35 -13.70
N ILE A 148 1.41 -5.44 -13.18
CA ILE A 148 0.45 -5.77 -12.11
C ILE A 148 -0.53 -6.85 -12.60
N ASP A 149 -1.15 -6.70 -13.78
CA ASP A 149 -2.08 -7.69 -14.31
C ASP A 149 -1.42 -9.07 -14.49
N SER A 150 -0.22 -9.10 -15.05
CA SER A 150 0.55 -10.36 -15.21
C SER A 150 0.87 -11.01 -13.86
N MET A 151 1.26 -10.22 -12.87
CA MET A 151 1.52 -10.70 -11.51
C MET A 151 0.26 -11.29 -10.90
N VAL A 152 -0.87 -10.60 -10.97
CA VAL A 152 -2.14 -11.08 -10.40
C VAL A 152 -2.55 -12.41 -11.03
N ILE A 153 -2.51 -12.53 -12.35
CA ILE A 153 -2.88 -13.77 -13.07
C ILE A 153 -1.97 -14.92 -12.63
N HIS A 154 -0.67 -14.71 -12.60
CA HIS A 154 0.31 -15.73 -12.21
C HIS A 154 0.11 -16.18 -10.77
N GLU A 155 0.06 -15.24 -9.84
CA GLU A 155 -0.03 -15.53 -8.41
C GLU A 155 -1.38 -16.15 -8.02
N LYS A 156 -2.48 -15.65 -8.59
CA LYS A 156 -3.82 -16.21 -8.37
C LYS A 156 -3.87 -17.68 -8.83
N SER A 157 -3.37 -17.96 -10.03
CA SER A 157 -3.31 -19.35 -10.54
C SER A 157 -2.50 -20.28 -9.63
N ARG A 158 -1.46 -19.75 -8.96
CA ARG A 158 -0.66 -20.52 -8.00
C ARG A 158 -1.41 -20.79 -6.71
N ILE A 159 -2.10 -19.79 -6.16
CA ILE A 159 -2.91 -19.93 -4.95
C ILE A 159 -4.11 -20.86 -5.18
N GLU A 160 -4.77 -20.77 -6.33
CA GLU A 160 -5.93 -21.62 -6.66
C GLU A 160 -5.61 -23.12 -6.72
N ARG A 161 -4.34 -23.52 -6.83
CA ARG A 161 -3.90 -24.92 -6.76
C ARG A 161 -3.80 -25.46 -5.32
N LEU A 162 -3.84 -24.58 -4.32
CA LEU A 162 -3.82 -25.00 -2.92
C LEU A 162 -5.14 -25.68 -2.55
N LYS A 163 -5.07 -26.78 -1.77
CA LYS A 163 -6.25 -27.50 -1.28
C LYS A 163 -7.05 -26.68 -0.26
N ASN A 164 -6.36 -25.85 0.50
CA ASN A 164 -6.95 -24.97 1.50
C ASN A 164 -6.45 -23.54 1.24
N ARG A 165 -7.37 -22.58 1.17
CA ARG A 165 -7.10 -21.17 0.90
C ARG A 165 -7.74 -20.27 1.94
N ARG A 166 -8.15 -20.85 3.08
CA ARG A 166 -8.90 -20.19 4.14
C ARG A 166 -7.96 -19.56 5.13
N VAL A 167 -8.18 -18.28 5.38
CA VAL A 167 -7.39 -17.47 6.31
C VAL A 167 -8.32 -16.73 7.29
N ILE A 168 -7.80 -16.41 8.46
CA ILE A 168 -8.34 -15.38 9.36
C ILE A 168 -7.39 -14.21 9.31
N VAL A 169 -7.92 -12.98 9.30
CA VAL A 169 -7.13 -11.75 9.28
C VAL A 169 -7.28 -10.99 10.60
N TYR A 170 -6.26 -10.22 10.97
CA TYR A 170 -6.34 -9.43 12.20
C TYR A 170 -7.37 -8.31 12.06
N HIS A 171 -7.28 -7.49 11.01
CA HIS A 171 -8.28 -6.46 10.69
C HIS A 171 -8.66 -6.50 9.20
N ASP A 172 -9.65 -5.73 8.80
CA ASP A 172 -10.34 -5.82 7.50
C ASP A 172 -9.51 -5.36 6.27
N ALA A 173 -8.28 -4.89 6.46
CA ALA A 173 -7.41 -4.43 5.37
C ALA A 173 -7.16 -5.46 4.27
N TRP A 174 -7.22 -6.74 4.60
CA TRP A 174 -6.81 -7.84 3.73
C TRP A 174 -7.91 -8.48 2.89
N GLU A 175 -9.17 -8.05 3.04
CA GLU A 175 -10.29 -8.68 2.32
C GLU A 175 -10.15 -8.52 0.81
N ASP A 176 -9.87 -7.31 0.32
CA ASP A 176 -9.71 -7.04 -1.11
C ASP A 176 -8.44 -7.70 -1.69
N PHE A 177 -7.36 -7.81 -0.90
CA PHE A 177 -6.17 -8.58 -1.26
C PHE A 177 -6.50 -10.08 -1.39
N ALA A 178 -7.19 -10.63 -0.41
CA ALA A 178 -7.57 -12.04 -0.40
C ALA A 178 -8.43 -12.38 -1.62
N GLU A 179 -9.45 -11.57 -1.91
CA GLU A 179 -10.31 -11.74 -3.08
C GLU A 179 -9.51 -11.69 -4.39
N ALA A 180 -8.58 -10.73 -4.53
CA ALA A 180 -7.79 -10.58 -5.74
C ALA A 180 -6.93 -11.82 -6.05
N PHE A 181 -6.41 -12.48 -5.02
CA PHE A 181 -5.54 -13.65 -5.17
C PHE A 181 -6.24 -15.00 -4.94
N GLY A 182 -7.55 -14.99 -4.71
CA GLY A 182 -8.33 -16.23 -4.55
C GLY A 182 -8.18 -16.89 -3.18
N LEU A 183 -7.79 -16.15 -2.15
CA LEU A 183 -7.88 -16.55 -0.75
C LEU A 183 -9.30 -16.34 -0.23
N GLU A 184 -9.69 -17.06 0.82
CA GLU A 184 -10.99 -16.97 1.46
C GLU A 184 -10.82 -16.48 2.91
N VAL A 185 -11.28 -15.27 3.20
CA VAL A 185 -11.28 -14.72 4.57
C VAL A 185 -12.49 -15.27 5.30
N ILE A 186 -12.25 -16.09 6.33
CA ILE A 186 -13.32 -16.74 7.12
C ILE A 186 -13.86 -15.82 8.21
N ASP A 187 -12.97 -15.09 8.88
CA ASP A 187 -13.38 -14.07 9.87
C ASP A 187 -12.25 -13.04 10.12
N ILE A 188 -12.59 -11.98 10.84
CA ILE A 188 -11.72 -10.87 11.21
C ILE A 188 -11.65 -10.82 12.73
N ILE A 189 -10.43 -10.77 13.30
CA ILE A 189 -10.24 -10.76 14.76
C ILE A 189 -10.67 -9.41 15.34
N ALA A 190 -10.12 -8.31 14.83
CA ALA A 190 -10.43 -6.95 15.26
C ALA A 190 -11.31 -6.25 14.23
N LYS A 191 -12.63 -6.44 14.34
CA LYS A 191 -13.61 -5.82 13.42
C LYS A 191 -13.65 -4.30 13.52
N ASN A 192 -13.26 -3.77 14.67
CA ASN A 192 -13.07 -2.35 14.89
C ASN A 192 -11.63 -2.13 15.40
N PRO A 193 -10.71 -1.61 14.56
CA PRO A 193 -9.31 -1.43 14.96
C PRO A 193 -9.09 -0.42 16.10
N ALA A 194 -10.11 0.35 16.47
CA ALA A 194 -10.06 1.28 17.60
C ALA A 194 -10.47 0.62 18.93
N LEU A 195 -10.97 -0.61 18.94
CA LEU A 195 -11.44 -1.34 20.11
C LEU A 195 -10.78 -2.70 20.22
N GLU A 196 -10.41 -3.11 21.43
CA GLU A 196 -10.00 -4.49 21.66
C GLU A 196 -11.18 -5.45 21.51
N PRO A 197 -11.04 -6.59 20.83
CA PRO A 197 -12.09 -7.58 20.71
C PRO A 197 -12.49 -8.15 22.07
N THR A 198 -13.78 -8.34 22.27
CA THR A 198 -14.32 -8.98 23.47
C THR A 198 -14.00 -10.49 23.48
N PHE A 199 -14.05 -11.10 24.65
CA PHE A 199 -13.87 -12.55 24.79
C PHE A 199 -14.86 -13.36 23.92
N GLN A 200 -16.10 -12.91 23.80
CA GLN A 200 -17.12 -13.59 22.98
C GLN A 200 -16.81 -13.49 21.48
N GLU A 201 -16.31 -12.35 21.02
CA GLU A 201 -15.88 -12.19 19.61
C GLU A 201 -14.69 -13.11 19.30
N ILE A 202 -13.67 -13.15 20.18
CA ILE A 202 -12.51 -14.03 20.03
C ILE A 202 -12.95 -15.49 20.00
N LYS A 203 -13.84 -15.91 20.90
CA LYS A 203 -14.40 -17.25 20.93
C LYS A 203 -15.10 -17.60 19.63
N GLY A 204 -15.94 -16.71 19.10
CA GLY A 204 -16.61 -16.90 17.82
C GLY A 204 -15.66 -17.05 16.63
N VAL A 205 -14.57 -16.28 16.60
CA VAL A 205 -13.52 -16.39 15.58
C VAL A 205 -12.82 -17.75 15.66
N ILE A 206 -12.50 -18.23 16.89
CA ILE A 206 -11.86 -19.54 17.09
C ILE A 206 -12.80 -20.67 16.63
N GLU A 207 -14.09 -20.63 17.00
CA GLU A 207 -15.09 -21.64 16.60
C GLU A 207 -15.18 -21.70 15.07
N LYS A 208 -15.38 -20.58 14.39
CA LYS A 208 -15.42 -20.53 12.92
C LYS A 208 -14.11 -20.99 12.28
N GLY A 209 -12.96 -20.65 12.87
CA GLY A 209 -11.66 -21.08 12.38
C GLY A 209 -11.52 -22.60 12.39
N LYS A 210 -11.98 -23.26 13.48
CA LYS A 210 -11.99 -24.73 13.61
C LYS A 210 -12.96 -25.39 12.63
N GLU A 211 -14.20 -24.90 12.56
CA GLU A 211 -15.25 -25.41 11.67
C GLU A 211 -14.84 -25.35 10.19
N ASN A 212 -14.17 -24.28 9.80
CA ASN A 212 -13.74 -24.09 8.42
C ASN A 212 -12.33 -24.62 8.12
N GLY A 213 -11.64 -25.20 9.11
CA GLY A 213 -10.32 -25.78 8.93
C GLY A 213 -9.27 -24.76 8.48
N VAL A 214 -9.33 -23.53 9.04
CA VAL A 214 -8.38 -22.45 8.73
C VAL A 214 -6.96 -22.90 9.05
N LYS A 215 -5.98 -22.55 8.18
CA LYS A 215 -4.57 -22.93 8.33
C LYS A 215 -3.63 -21.75 8.55
N ALA A 216 -4.08 -20.52 8.28
CA ALA A 216 -3.28 -19.32 8.48
C ALA A 216 -4.09 -18.20 9.15
N VAL A 217 -3.49 -17.56 10.14
CA VAL A 217 -4.00 -16.35 10.78
C VAL A 217 -3.02 -15.21 10.46
N LEU A 218 -3.48 -14.20 9.73
CA LEU A 218 -2.64 -13.08 9.32
C LEU A 218 -2.51 -12.06 10.46
N ARG A 219 -1.29 -11.76 10.86
CA ARG A 219 -0.95 -10.70 11.81
C ARG A 219 -0.16 -9.61 11.13
N GLU A 220 -0.28 -8.39 11.60
CA GLU A 220 0.36 -7.23 11.00
C GLU A 220 1.39 -6.60 11.93
N LYS A 221 2.53 -6.19 11.36
CA LYS A 221 3.62 -5.57 12.11
C LYS A 221 3.22 -4.37 12.99
N PRO A 222 2.34 -3.44 12.54
CA PRO A 222 2.02 -2.26 13.33
C PRO A 222 1.15 -2.54 14.57
N PHE A 223 0.56 -3.72 14.67
CA PHE A 223 -0.32 -4.05 15.79
C PHE A 223 0.43 -4.93 16.80
N PRO A 224 0.83 -4.35 17.95
CA PRO A 224 1.44 -5.12 19.02
C PRO A 224 0.39 -5.99 19.70
N GLY A 225 0.74 -7.23 19.99
CA GLY A 225 -0.11 -8.14 20.75
C GLY A 225 0.04 -9.58 20.29
N LYS A 226 -0.31 -10.49 21.19
CA LYS A 226 -0.23 -11.96 20.95
C LYS A 226 -1.57 -12.55 20.54
N LEU A 227 -2.59 -11.74 20.30
CA LEU A 227 -3.94 -12.23 20.02
C LEU A 227 -4.03 -13.06 18.73
N PRO A 228 -3.42 -12.66 17.59
CA PRO A 228 -3.40 -13.49 16.40
C PRO A 228 -2.68 -14.85 16.61
N GLU A 229 -1.58 -14.86 17.36
CA GLU A 229 -0.84 -16.07 17.73
C GLU A 229 -1.68 -17.00 18.62
N THR A 230 -2.42 -16.42 19.59
CA THR A 230 -3.33 -17.17 20.46
C THR A 230 -4.44 -17.82 19.64
N VAL A 231 -5.09 -17.04 18.76
CA VAL A 231 -6.13 -17.57 17.86
C VAL A 231 -5.57 -18.69 16.97
N ALA A 232 -4.39 -18.47 16.37
CA ALA A 232 -3.73 -19.47 15.52
C ALA A 232 -3.44 -20.76 16.29
N SER A 233 -2.91 -20.67 17.50
CA SER A 233 -2.62 -21.80 18.38
C SER A 233 -3.90 -22.59 18.72
N GLU A 234 -4.97 -21.90 19.09
CA GLU A 234 -6.26 -22.50 19.47
C GLU A 234 -6.95 -23.28 18.34
N ILE A 235 -6.71 -22.87 17.08
CA ILE A 235 -7.30 -23.52 15.90
C ILE A 235 -6.33 -24.49 15.19
N GLY A 236 -5.10 -24.61 15.66
CA GLY A 236 -4.06 -25.44 15.01
C GLY A 236 -3.59 -24.87 13.66
N ALA A 237 -3.56 -23.55 13.54
CA ALA A 237 -3.09 -22.81 12.37
C ALA A 237 -1.73 -22.14 12.62
N LYS A 238 -1.10 -21.62 11.55
CA LYS A 238 0.12 -20.82 11.64
C LYS A 238 -0.22 -19.34 11.72
N ALA A 239 0.42 -18.59 12.63
CA ALA A 239 0.40 -17.13 12.60
C ALA A 239 1.40 -16.63 11.53
N VAL A 240 0.92 -15.82 10.60
CA VAL A 240 1.70 -15.33 9.44
C VAL A 240 1.86 -13.82 9.53
N GLU A 241 3.10 -13.37 9.61
CA GLU A 241 3.37 -11.92 9.60
C GLU A 241 3.30 -11.36 8.19
N VAL A 242 2.33 -10.47 7.97
CA VAL A 242 2.13 -9.71 6.74
C VAL A 242 2.38 -8.23 6.97
N ASP A 243 2.77 -7.52 5.91
CA ASP A 243 3.09 -6.10 5.97
C ASP A 243 2.21 -5.31 4.99
N PRO A 244 1.22 -4.56 5.49
CA PRO A 244 0.36 -3.73 4.63
C PRO A 244 1.07 -2.46 4.14
N LEU A 245 2.21 -2.11 4.76
CA LEU A 245 2.99 -0.90 4.49
C LEU A 245 4.37 -1.22 3.91
N PHE A 246 4.47 -2.34 3.19
CA PHE A 246 5.70 -2.76 2.56
C PHE A 246 6.42 -1.62 1.84
N SER A 247 7.74 -1.61 1.90
CA SER A 247 8.62 -0.68 1.18
C SER A 247 9.25 -1.37 -0.03
N GLY A 248 9.80 -0.57 -0.94
CA GLY A 248 10.38 -1.05 -2.20
C GLY A 248 9.32 -1.15 -3.30
N ASP A 249 9.52 -2.06 -4.27
CA ASP A 249 8.60 -2.20 -5.41
C ASP A 249 7.22 -2.71 -4.99
N TYR A 250 6.17 -2.08 -5.51
CA TYR A 250 4.77 -2.38 -5.17
C TYR A 250 4.38 -3.83 -5.47
N ILE A 251 4.81 -4.34 -6.63
CA ILE A 251 4.50 -5.72 -7.05
C ILE A 251 5.20 -6.72 -6.13
N GLU A 252 6.48 -6.48 -5.83
CA GLU A 252 7.26 -7.35 -4.95
C GLU A 252 6.74 -7.32 -3.51
N GLY A 253 6.24 -6.18 -3.03
CA GLY A 253 5.60 -6.07 -1.72
C GLY A 253 4.33 -6.91 -1.59
N LEU A 254 3.43 -6.86 -2.59
CA LEU A 254 2.25 -7.73 -2.63
C LEU A 254 2.64 -9.19 -2.72
N ARG A 255 3.61 -9.53 -3.58
CA ARG A 255 4.12 -10.89 -3.77
C ARG A 255 4.75 -11.45 -2.51
N ALA A 256 5.55 -10.67 -1.79
CA ALA A 256 6.19 -11.09 -0.56
C ALA A 256 5.17 -11.50 0.53
N ASN A 257 4.08 -10.73 0.67
CA ASN A 257 2.99 -11.08 1.57
C ASN A 257 2.32 -12.40 1.13
N LEU A 258 2.03 -12.54 -0.16
CA LEU A 258 1.38 -13.73 -0.69
C LEU A 258 2.22 -15.01 -0.53
N LEU A 259 3.55 -14.91 -0.72
CA LEU A 259 4.47 -16.03 -0.53
C LEU A 259 4.45 -16.56 0.91
N LYS A 260 4.44 -15.67 1.90
CA LYS A 260 4.36 -16.05 3.32
C LYS A 260 3.04 -16.75 3.64
N ILE A 261 1.94 -16.25 3.09
CA ILE A 261 0.61 -16.84 3.27
C ILE A 261 0.58 -18.22 2.62
N GLU A 262 1.05 -18.36 1.39
CA GLU A 262 1.10 -19.64 0.67
C GLU A 262 1.91 -20.70 1.42
N GLU A 263 3.07 -20.33 1.99
CA GLU A 263 3.91 -21.24 2.79
C GLU A 263 3.18 -21.77 4.03
N ALA A 264 2.32 -20.95 4.63
CA ALA A 264 1.52 -21.38 5.78
C ALA A 264 0.34 -22.29 5.39
N LEU A 265 -0.15 -22.17 4.16
CA LEU A 265 -1.29 -22.93 3.65
C LEU A 265 -0.89 -24.31 3.06
N LYS A 266 0.38 -24.53 2.79
CA LYS A 266 0.95 -25.85 2.41
C LYS A 266 1.06 -26.78 3.60
#